data_3513d3d0418ad8d6c423eb92e571ada3
#
_entry.id   3513d3d0418ad8d6c423eb92e571ada3
#
_cell.length_a   1.000
_cell.length_b   1.000
_cell.length_c   1.000
_cell.angle_alpha   90.00
_cell.angle_beta   90.00
_cell.angle_gamma   90.00
#
_symmetry.space_group_name_H-M   'P 1'
#
loop_
_entity.id
_entity.type
_entity.pdbx_description
1 polymer ?
#
loop_
_entity_poly.entity_id
_entity_poly.type
_entity_poly.pdbx_seq_one_letter_code
_entity_poly.pdbx_strand_id
1 'polypeptide(L)'
;SYENKNSERRTGEGRNDYDVERKMSMTKKLKLLLEFVMLTLGAVIAAFAIEEFLVPNTILDGGVIGIGIMINNLTEVSLSILTIVLNVPFLIIGSRQLGKMFMVKSGYSMAVFSVFVEIFKPLENATSETILAVCFGGVILGLGVGIIIKFGGCLDGTETVAIMLNKKKDWPVGRVVLGMNLIIYSIAGMLFGLDRAMYSLLTYFITSKVLDMVETGLEQAKAAMIITDDAREVADKIYKKLGRTVTIMQGKGMISGNKTVLYCVITRFEIGELKNIINSIDSSAFVTVTDVAEIIGNHIKDNEYKEILEKIEEKEEPLTKLPEHESMTDFDGLEHTGKID
;
A
#
# COMPACT_ATOMS: atom_id res chain seq x y z
N SER A 1 51.26 -25.19 -22.32
CA SER A 1 50.75 -23.79 -22.43
C SER A 1 49.21 -23.66 -22.46
N TYR A 2 48.49 -24.80 -22.56
CA TYR A 2 47.00 -24.80 -22.59
C TYR A 2 46.35 -25.04 -21.20
N GLU A 3 47.06 -25.61 -20.24
CA GLU A 3 46.55 -25.88 -18.89
C GLU A 3 46.50 -24.63 -17.96
N ASN A 4 47.33 -23.65 -18.23
CA ASN A 4 47.39 -22.44 -17.36
C ASN A 4 46.24 -21.43 -17.62
N LYS A 5 45.58 -21.47 -18.78
CA LYS A 5 44.43 -20.59 -19.08
C LYS A 5 43.12 -21.06 -18.48
N ASN A 6 42.99 -22.35 -18.17
CA ASN A 6 41.76 -22.91 -17.57
C ASN A 6 41.72 -22.77 -16.03
N SER A 7 42.89 -22.61 -15.37
CA SER A 7 42.95 -22.35 -13.92
C SER A 7 42.59 -20.90 -13.57
N GLU A 8 42.98 -19.94 -14.40
CA GLU A 8 42.67 -18.52 -14.19
C GLU A 8 41.17 -18.18 -14.44
N ARG A 9 40.50 -18.88 -15.38
CA ARG A 9 39.04 -18.72 -15.58
C ARG A 9 38.22 -19.23 -14.42
N ARG A 10 38.59 -20.37 -13.80
CA ARG A 10 37.86 -20.94 -12.64
C ARG A 10 37.99 -20.10 -11.37
N THR A 11 39.12 -19.41 -11.20
CA THR A 11 39.32 -18.51 -10.04
C THR A 11 38.63 -17.16 -10.20
N GLY A 12 38.38 -16.68 -11.44
CA GLY A 12 37.66 -15.44 -11.73
C GLY A 12 36.15 -15.58 -11.55
N GLU A 13 35.55 -16.70 -12.00
CA GLU A 13 34.11 -16.94 -11.86
C GLU A 13 33.71 -17.14 -10.39
N GLY A 14 34.48 -17.89 -9.60
CA GLY A 14 34.20 -18.10 -8.18
C GLY A 14 34.25 -16.81 -7.34
N ARG A 15 35.12 -15.86 -7.70
CA ARG A 15 35.25 -14.57 -7.01
C ARG A 15 34.08 -13.64 -7.28
N ASN A 16 33.54 -13.67 -8.48
CA ASN A 16 32.37 -12.86 -8.87
C ASN A 16 31.08 -13.34 -8.20
N ASP A 17 30.90 -14.65 -8.04
CA ASP A 17 29.74 -15.23 -7.33
C ASP A 17 29.73 -14.91 -5.85
N TYR A 18 30.89 -14.97 -5.17
CA TYR A 18 31.00 -14.60 -3.75
C TYR A 18 30.75 -13.11 -3.49
N ASP A 19 31.17 -12.24 -4.41
CA ASP A 19 30.92 -10.78 -4.29
C ASP A 19 29.46 -10.43 -4.56
N VAL A 20 28.79 -11.13 -5.48
CA VAL A 20 27.35 -10.98 -5.75
C VAL A 20 26.52 -11.49 -4.58
N GLU A 21 26.83 -12.67 -4.03
CA GLU A 21 26.15 -13.20 -2.84
C GLU A 21 26.35 -12.31 -1.62
N ARG A 22 27.56 -11.77 -1.41
CA ARG A 22 27.88 -10.84 -0.32
C ARG A 22 27.12 -9.53 -0.46
N LYS A 23 27.04 -8.95 -1.65
CA LYS A 23 26.24 -7.75 -1.96
C LYS A 23 24.75 -8.01 -1.70
N MET A 24 24.22 -9.14 -2.17
CA MET A 24 22.83 -9.53 -1.97
C MET A 24 22.50 -9.77 -0.50
N SER A 25 23.41 -10.36 0.26
CA SER A 25 23.28 -10.55 1.73
C SER A 25 23.32 -9.22 2.48
N MET A 26 24.20 -8.29 2.10
CA MET A 26 24.28 -6.95 2.71
C MET A 26 23.01 -6.14 2.45
N THR A 27 22.47 -6.20 1.23
CA THR A 27 21.22 -5.49 0.88
C THR A 27 20.03 -6.02 1.68
N LYS A 28 19.95 -7.34 1.87
CA LYS A 28 18.91 -7.98 2.71
C LYS A 28 19.00 -7.55 4.17
N LYS A 29 20.23 -7.51 4.74
CA LYS A 29 20.45 -7.07 6.12
C LYS A 29 20.13 -5.59 6.33
N LEU A 30 20.50 -4.73 5.37
CA LEU A 30 20.20 -3.30 5.41
C LEU A 30 18.68 -3.05 5.33
N LYS A 31 17.98 -3.80 4.46
CA LYS A 31 16.52 -3.74 4.36
C LYS A 31 15.85 -4.15 5.67
N LEU A 32 16.31 -5.26 6.29
CA LEU A 32 15.77 -5.71 7.57
C LEU A 32 16.03 -4.69 8.68
N LEU A 33 17.20 -4.08 8.74
CA LEU A 33 17.52 -3.02 9.70
C LEU A 33 16.56 -1.82 9.52
N LEU A 34 16.36 -1.37 8.28
CA LEU A 34 15.43 -0.30 7.97
C LEU A 34 14.00 -0.63 8.44
N GLU A 35 13.55 -1.87 8.20
CA GLU A 35 12.23 -2.32 8.66
C GLU A 35 12.09 -2.20 10.18
N PHE A 36 13.07 -2.64 10.97
CA PHE A 36 13.03 -2.53 12.43
C PHE A 36 13.13 -1.07 12.93
N VAL A 37 13.90 -0.22 12.26
CA VAL A 37 13.94 1.22 12.56
C VAL A 37 12.58 1.86 12.34
N MET A 38 11.91 1.54 11.22
CA MET A 38 10.59 2.06 10.91
C MET A 38 9.51 1.52 11.86
N LEU A 39 9.60 0.24 12.27
CA LEU A 39 8.74 -0.34 13.29
C LEU A 39 8.90 0.38 14.64
N THR A 40 10.13 0.70 15.04
CA THR A 40 10.40 1.48 16.25
C THR A 40 9.76 2.86 16.15
N LEU A 41 9.99 3.58 15.04
CA LEU A 41 9.42 4.90 14.81
C LEU A 41 7.89 4.87 14.88
N GLY A 42 7.25 3.92 14.20
CA GLY A 42 5.80 3.75 14.22
C GLY A 42 5.27 3.45 15.63
N ALA A 43 5.93 2.59 16.38
CA ALA A 43 5.54 2.23 17.75
C ALA A 43 5.67 3.42 18.72
N VAL A 44 6.73 4.23 18.59
CA VAL A 44 6.91 5.45 19.40
C VAL A 44 5.83 6.47 19.09
N ILE A 45 5.52 6.71 17.81
CA ILE A 45 4.47 7.64 17.38
C ILE A 45 3.09 7.18 17.90
N ALA A 46 2.80 5.88 17.80
CA ALA A 46 1.54 5.33 18.28
C ALA A 46 1.42 5.42 19.83
N ALA A 47 2.51 5.12 20.56
CA ALA A 47 2.54 5.24 22.02
C ALA A 47 2.29 6.69 22.48
N PHE A 48 2.93 7.65 21.81
CA PHE A 48 2.73 9.07 22.06
C PHE A 48 1.27 9.50 21.83
N ALA A 49 0.67 9.06 20.72
CA ALA A 49 -0.73 9.38 20.41
C ALA A 49 -1.69 8.84 21.49
N ILE A 50 -1.47 7.60 21.93
CA ILE A 50 -2.35 6.97 22.92
C ILE A 50 -2.18 7.62 24.29
N GLU A 51 -0.95 7.77 24.76
CA GLU A 51 -0.72 8.23 26.14
C GLU A 51 -1.00 9.72 26.32
N GLU A 52 -0.68 10.56 25.31
CA GLU A 52 -0.81 12.02 25.43
C GLU A 52 -2.18 12.56 25.00
N PHE A 53 -2.90 11.85 24.14
CA PHE A 53 -4.18 12.32 23.60
C PHE A 53 -5.37 11.46 24.03
N LEU A 54 -5.28 10.12 23.90
CA LEU A 54 -6.46 9.27 24.03
C LEU A 54 -6.73 8.88 25.49
N VAL A 55 -5.73 8.35 26.18
CA VAL A 55 -5.87 7.88 27.58
C VAL A 55 -6.34 9.01 28.51
N PRO A 56 -5.77 10.21 28.51
CA PRO A 56 -6.20 11.28 29.40
C PRO A 56 -7.63 11.76 29.15
N ASN A 57 -8.10 11.66 27.92
CA ASN A 57 -9.44 12.05 27.52
C ASN A 57 -10.46 10.91 27.58
N THR A 58 -10.06 9.75 28.08
CA THR A 58 -10.91 8.52 28.17
C THR A 58 -11.47 8.15 26.78
N ILE A 59 -10.67 8.35 25.72
CA ILE A 59 -11.00 7.98 24.36
C ILE A 59 -10.37 6.62 24.11
N LEU A 60 -11.14 5.69 23.59
CA LEU A 60 -10.65 4.35 23.27
C LEU A 60 -10.13 4.31 21.86
N ASP A 61 -8.99 3.66 21.67
CA ASP A 61 -8.64 3.10 20.37
C ASP A 61 -9.51 1.86 20.10
N GLY A 62 -9.46 1.35 18.88
CA GLY A 62 -10.12 0.07 18.58
C GLY A 62 -9.36 -1.12 19.16
N GLY A 63 -9.94 -2.30 18.99
CA GLY A 63 -9.26 -3.55 19.19
C GLY A 63 -8.90 -3.90 20.65
N VAL A 64 -7.85 -4.70 20.75
CA VAL A 64 -7.34 -5.20 22.06
C VAL A 64 -6.76 -4.06 22.90
N ILE A 65 -6.12 -3.08 22.25
CA ILE A 65 -5.59 -1.88 22.93
C ILE A 65 -6.75 -1.09 23.53
N GLY A 66 -7.88 -0.93 22.82
CA GLY A 66 -9.08 -0.29 23.36
C GLY A 66 -9.64 -1.00 24.60
N ILE A 67 -9.63 -2.33 24.60
CA ILE A 67 -9.96 -3.13 25.80
C ILE A 67 -8.95 -2.84 26.91
N GLY A 68 -7.65 -2.74 26.58
CA GLY A 68 -6.58 -2.37 27.51
C GLY A 68 -6.83 -1.00 28.15
N ILE A 69 -7.17 0.01 27.37
CA ILE A 69 -7.50 1.36 27.86
C ILE A 69 -8.72 1.30 28.80
N MET A 70 -9.75 0.52 28.46
CA MET A 70 -10.93 0.31 29.27
C MET A 70 -10.57 -0.27 30.65
N ILE A 71 -9.76 -1.33 30.67
CA ILE A 71 -9.33 -1.98 31.91
C ILE A 71 -8.41 -1.04 32.71
N ASN A 72 -7.49 -0.34 32.07
CA ASN A 72 -6.63 0.66 32.70
C ASN A 72 -7.45 1.73 33.45
N ASN A 73 -8.47 2.28 32.80
CA ASN A 73 -9.34 3.28 33.43
C ASN A 73 -10.17 2.75 34.60
N LEU A 74 -10.45 1.43 34.64
CA LEU A 74 -11.27 0.81 35.70
C LEU A 74 -10.43 0.25 36.85
N THR A 75 -9.14 -0.10 36.62
CA THR A 75 -8.36 -0.92 37.55
C THR A 75 -6.98 -0.35 37.91
N GLU A 76 -6.60 0.77 37.32
CA GLU A 76 -5.25 1.38 37.47
C GLU A 76 -4.08 0.46 37.03
N VAL A 77 -4.35 -0.69 36.43
CA VAL A 77 -3.32 -1.55 35.86
C VAL A 77 -2.70 -0.86 34.66
N SER A 78 -1.35 -0.83 34.60
CA SER A 78 -0.63 -0.15 33.50
C SER A 78 -1.04 -0.65 32.13
N LEU A 79 -1.32 0.28 31.22
CA LEU A 79 -1.66 0.00 29.81
C LEU A 79 -0.56 -0.81 29.13
N SER A 80 0.71 -0.56 29.47
CA SER A 80 1.88 -1.28 28.95
C SER A 80 1.77 -2.78 29.20
N ILE A 81 1.42 -3.17 30.45
CA ILE A 81 1.24 -4.57 30.84
C ILE A 81 0.05 -5.17 30.11
N LEU A 82 -1.09 -4.45 30.10
CA LEU A 82 -2.31 -4.89 29.45
C LEU A 82 -2.12 -5.13 27.95
N THR A 83 -1.41 -4.23 27.28
CA THR A 83 -1.12 -4.36 25.85
C THR A 83 -0.36 -5.67 25.57
N ILE A 84 0.67 -6.00 26.34
CA ILE A 84 1.43 -7.24 26.15
C ILE A 84 0.54 -8.46 26.48
N VAL A 85 -0.05 -8.50 27.66
CA VAL A 85 -0.79 -9.67 28.17
C VAL A 85 -1.98 -10.00 27.27
N LEU A 86 -2.75 -8.99 26.85
CA LEU A 86 -3.94 -9.20 26.03
C LEU A 86 -3.61 -9.57 24.57
N ASN A 87 -2.46 -9.10 24.05
CA ASN A 87 -2.07 -9.38 22.66
C ASN A 87 -1.28 -10.69 22.49
N VAL A 88 -0.63 -11.23 23.53
CA VAL A 88 0.13 -12.50 23.47
C VAL A 88 -0.69 -13.67 22.87
N PRO A 89 -1.93 -13.93 23.25
CA PRO A 89 -2.71 -15.01 22.65
C PRO A 89 -2.88 -14.86 21.13
N PHE A 90 -3.13 -13.64 20.67
CA PHE A 90 -3.30 -13.34 19.25
C PHE A 90 -2.00 -13.49 18.47
N LEU A 91 -0.86 -13.10 19.05
CA LEU A 91 0.46 -13.33 18.46
C LEU A 91 0.77 -14.82 18.29
N ILE A 92 0.47 -15.64 19.30
CA ILE A 92 0.70 -17.09 19.25
C ILE A 92 -0.16 -17.73 18.15
N ILE A 93 -1.43 -17.37 18.07
CA ILE A 93 -2.36 -17.88 17.06
C ILE A 93 -1.94 -17.38 15.67
N GLY A 94 -1.61 -16.10 15.55
CA GLY A 94 -1.15 -15.46 14.31
C GLY A 94 0.13 -16.06 13.77
N SER A 95 1.07 -16.47 14.63
CA SER A 95 2.35 -17.06 14.23
C SER A 95 2.22 -18.29 13.32
N ARG A 96 1.15 -19.07 13.55
CA ARG A 96 0.88 -20.30 12.79
C ARG A 96 0.33 -20.04 11.38
N GLN A 97 -0.31 -18.89 11.16
CA GLN A 97 -1.03 -18.59 9.92
C GLN A 97 -0.38 -17.48 9.10
N LEU A 98 0.23 -16.49 9.73
CA LEU A 98 0.83 -15.32 9.09
C LEU A 98 2.36 -15.43 8.91
N GLY A 99 2.97 -16.40 9.58
CA GLY A 99 4.40 -16.69 9.48
C GLY A 99 5.23 -16.11 10.65
N LYS A 100 6.40 -16.70 10.86
CA LYS A 100 7.28 -16.38 12.01
C LYS A 100 7.81 -14.94 11.97
N MET A 101 8.11 -14.40 10.80
CA MET A 101 8.65 -13.04 10.66
C MET A 101 7.61 -11.97 11.03
N PHE A 102 6.35 -12.16 10.65
CA PHE A 102 5.25 -11.32 11.07
C PHE A 102 5.13 -11.28 12.60
N MET A 103 5.19 -12.45 13.25
CA MET A 103 5.14 -12.54 14.71
C MET A 103 6.30 -11.80 15.39
N VAL A 104 7.53 -11.95 14.87
CA VAL A 104 8.72 -11.27 15.44
C VAL A 104 8.58 -9.75 15.29
N LYS A 105 8.18 -9.25 14.13
CA LYS A 105 7.97 -7.82 13.89
C LYS A 105 6.85 -7.24 14.75
N SER A 106 5.71 -7.94 14.84
CA SER A 106 4.57 -7.51 15.66
C SER A 106 4.91 -7.54 17.15
N GLY A 107 5.51 -8.63 17.64
CA GLY A 107 5.95 -8.72 19.04
C GLY A 107 6.99 -7.65 19.41
N TYR A 108 7.92 -7.35 18.49
CA TYR A 108 8.87 -6.26 18.65
C TYR A 108 8.15 -4.90 18.74
N SER A 109 7.23 -4.61 17.82
CA SER A 109 6.48 -3.34 17.81
C SER A 109 5.65 -3.17 19.07
N MET A 110 4.98 -4.23 19.54
CA MET A 110 4.22 -4.22 20.80
C MET A 110 5.11 -4.00 22.01
N ALA A 111 6.30 -4.62 22.06
CA ALA A 111 7.26 -4.42 23.15
C ALA A 111 7.77 -2.97 23.18
N VAL A 112 8.19 -2.42 22.04
CA VAL A 112 8.61 -1.02 21.92
C VAL A 112 7.49 -0.08 22.31
N PHE A 113 6.28 -0.29 21.77
CA PHE A 113 5.09 0.49 22.12
C PHE A 113 4.84 0.50 23.62
N SER A 114 4.85 -0.67 24.29
CA SER A 114 4.60 -0.79 25.73
C SER A 114 5.66 -0.06 26.57
N VAL A 115 6.92 -0.11 26.14
CA VAL A 115 7.99 0.65 26.81
C VAL A 115 7.76 2.15 26.68
N PHE A 116 7.42 2.64 25.49
CA PHE A 116 7.23 4.07 25.26
C PHE A 116 5.92 4.61 25.88
N VAL A 117 4.87 3.82 25.99
CA VAL A 117 3.67 4.16 26.78
C VAL A 117 4.06 4.47 28.24
N GLU A 118 4.94 3.65 28.86
CA GLU A 118 5.38 3.90 30.24
C GLU A 118 6.32 5.12 30.33
N ILE A 119 7.13 5.38 29.30
CA ILE A 119 8.01 6.56 29.23
C ILE A 119 7.21 7.85 29.10
N PHE A 120 6.14 7.85 28.30
CA PHE A 120 5.30 9.05 28.09
C PHE A 120 4.34 9.33 29.25
N LYS A 121 3.92 8.31 29.96
CA LYS A 121 2.96 8.43 31.08
C LYS A 121 3.21 9.58 32.09
N PRO A 122 4.47 9.95 32.49
CA PRO A 122 4.71 11.07 33.39
C PRO A 122 4.68 12.45 32.70
N LEU A 123 4.49 12.53 31.39
CA LEU A 123 4.40 13.81 30.68
C LEU A 123 3.03 14.47 30.91
N GLU A 124 3.00 15.78 30.69
CA GLU A 124 1.74 16.53 30.73
C GLU A 124 0.92 16.21 29.47
N ASN A 125 -0.39 16.06 29.63
CA ASN A 125 -1.30 15.77 28.53
C ASN A 125 -1.20 16.82 27.42
N ALA A 126 -1.14 16.40 26.17
CA ALA A 126 -0.98 17.32 25.03
C ALA A 126 -2.18 18.29 24.91
N THR A 127 -3.37 17.85 25.31
CA THR A 127 -4.58 18.68 25.34
C THR A 127 -5.66 18.08 26.25
N SER A 128 -6.40 18.95 26.90
CA SER A 128 -7.61 18.60 27.65
C SER A 128 -8.91 18.73 26.84
N GLU A 129 -8.81 19.32 25.63
CA GLU A 129 -9.95 19.49 24.73
C GLU A 129 -10.20 18.20 23.97
N THR A 130 -11.29 17.51 24.31
CA THR A 130 -11.61 16.16 23.78
C THR A 130 -11.64 16.11 22.25
N ILE A 131 -12.19 17.12 21.57
CA ILE A 131 -12.26 17.12 20.10
C ILE A 131 -10.87 17.27 19.44
N LEU A 132 -9.97 18.04 20.05
CA LEU A 132 -8.60 18.14 19.59
C LEU A 132 -7.86 16.83 19.81
N ALA A 133 -8.07 16.17 20.96
CA ALA A 133 -7.51 14.86 21.26
C ALA A 133 -7.97 13.79 20.23
N VAL A 134 -9.25 13.79 19.86
CA VAL A 134 -9.81 12.91 18.83
C VAL A 134 -9.14 13.16 17.46
N CYS A 135 -9.07 14.41 17.03
CA CYS A 135 -8.56 14.74 15.70
C CYS A 135 -7.05 14.48 15.59
N PHE A 136 -6.26 15.07 16.48
CA PHE A 136 -4.80 14.96 16.43
C PHE A 136 -4.33 13.59 16.90
N GLY A 137 -4.91 13.05 17.98
CA GLY A 137 -4.61 11.71 18.46
C GLY A 137 -4.91 10.65 17.39
N GLY A 138 -6.07 10.74 16.71
CA GLY A 138 -6.42 9.83 15.61
C GLY A 138 -5.48 9.93 14.42
N VAL A 139 -5.06 11.15 14.02
CA VAL A 139 -4.09 11.34 12.93
C VAL A 139 -2.73 10.75 13.30
N ILE A 140 -2.19 11.10 14.47
CA ILE A 140 -0.87 10.65 14.91
C ILE A 140 -0.85 9.14 15.12
N LEU A 141 -1.92 8.58 15.71
CA LEU A 141 -2.07 7.13 15.87
C LEU A 141 -2.11 6.42 14.52
N GLY A 142 -2.91 6.92 13.58
CA GLY A 142 -3.00 6.38 12.22
C GLY A 142 -1.67 6.40 11.47
N LEU A 143 -0.85 7.44 11.66
CA LEU A 143 0.51 7.50 11.14
C LEU A 143 1.40 6.41 11.75
N GLY A 144 1.39 6.28 13.07
CA GLY A 144 2.21 5.29 13.79
C GLY A 144 1.85 3.85 13.40
N VAL A 145 0.57 3.50 13.50
CA VAL A 145 0.07 2.15 13.16
C VAL A 145 0.25 1.86 11.67
N GLY A 146 -0.04 2.83 10.80
CA GLY A 146 0.15 2.70 9.35
C GLY A 146 1.59 2.40 8.96
N ILE A 147 2.57 3.04 9.62
CA ILE A 147 3.99 2.71 9.43
C ILE A 147 4.28 1.27 9.84
N ILE A 148 3.79 0.81 10.99
CA ILE A 148 4.02 -0.55 11.48
C ILE A 148 3.47 -1.58 10.50
N ILE A 149 2.23 -1.41 10.03
CA ILE A 149 1.59 -2.32 9.07
C ILE A 149 2.34 -2.32 7.74
N LYS A 150 2.72 -1.16 7.22
CA LYS A 150 3.50 -1.02 5.98
C LYS A 150 4.80 -1.80 5.99
N PHE A 151 5.47 -1.88 7.15
CA PHE A 151 6.71 -2.65 7.31
C PHE A 151 6.49 -4.08 7.81
N GLY A 152 5.25 -4.56 7.77
CA GLY A 152 4.86 -5.96 8.00
C GLY A 152 4.81 -6.36 9.47
N GLY A 153 4.57 -5.40 10.36
CA GLY A 153 4.21 -5.60 11.76
C GLY A 153 2.70 -5.39 12.00
N CYS A 154 2.30 -5.51 13.27
CA CYS A 154 0.96 -5.23 13.75
C CYS A 154 1.06 -4.81 15.23
N LEU A 155 0.19 -3.92 15.69
CA LEU A 155 0.12 -3.50 17.08
C LEU A 155 -1.05 -4.15 17.83
N ASP A 156 -2.07 -4.61 17.12
CA ASP A 156 -3.31 -5.05 17.73
C ASP A 156 -3.72 -6.47 17.31
N GLY A 157 -4.21 -7.23 18.30
CA GLY A 157 -4.66 -8.61 18.09
C GLY A 157 -5.90 -8.72 17.21
N THR A 158 -6.79 -7.71 17.20
CA THR A 158 -7.98 -7.71 16.34
C THR A 158 -7.64 -7.66 14.88
N GLU A 159 -6.61 -6.89 14.49
CA GLU A 159 -6.09 -6.85 13.13
C GLU A 159 -5.53 -8.23 12.73
N THR A 160 -4.79 -8.87 13.64
CA THR A 160 -4.31 -10.25 13.42
C THR A 160 -5.47 -11.22 13.16
N VAL A 161 -6.54 -11.14 13.94
CA VAL A 161 -7.74 -11.98 13.75
C VAL A 161 -8.43 -11.66 12.43
N ALA A 162 -8.53 -10.39 12.07
CA ALA A 162 -9.17 -9.96 10.83
C ALA A 162 -8.41 -10.47 9.59
N ILE A 163 -7.08 -10.37 9.60
CA ILE A 163 -6.23 -10.91 8.53
C ILE A 163 -6.38 -12.45 8.44
N MET A 164 -6.47 -13.14 9.57
CA MET A 164 -6.69 -14.58 9.59
C MET A 164 -8.06 -14.98 9.02
N LEU A 165 -9.11 -14.24 9.34
CA LEU A 165 -10.47 -14.48 8.81
C LEU A 165 -10.53 -14.18 7.31
N ASN A 166 -9.85 -13.13 6.87
CA ASN A 166 -9.71 -12.82 5.45
C ASN A 166 -9.10 -14.00 4.70
N LYS A 167 -7.97 -14.54 5.17
CA LYS A 167 -7.30 -15.71 4.53
C LYS A 167 -8.15 -16.98 4.52
N LYS A 168 -9.08 -17.16 5.47
CA LYS A 168 -9.91 -18.38 5.57
C LYS A 168 -11.26 -18.29 4.89
N LYS A 169 -11.87 -17.11 4.89
CA LYS A 169 -13.27 -16.90 4.49
C LYS A 169 -13.46 -15.76 3.49
N ASP A 170 -12.35 -15.15 3.00
CA ASP A 170 -12.36 -13.97 2.12
C ASP A 170 -13.17 -12.78 2.66
N TRP A 171 -13.28 -12.69 3.98
CA TRP A 171 -13.95 -11.55 4.62
C TRP A 171 -13.05 -10.33 4.58
N PRO A 172 -13.54 -9.17 4.10
CA PRO A 172 -12.76 -7.94 4.10
C PRO A 172 -12.25 -7.58 5.49
N VAL A 173 -10.93 -7.40 5.65
CA VAL A 173 -10.26 -7.12 6.93
C VAL A 173 -10.94 -5.97 7.66
N GLY A 174 -11.16 -4.84 6.97
CA GLY A 174 -11.79 -3.65 7.56
C GLY A 174 -13.20 -3.88 8.09
N ARG A 175 -14.00 -4.77 7.48
CA ARG A 175 -15.34 -5.10 7.99
C ARG A 175 -15.27 -5.91 9.29
N VAL A 176 -14.30 -6.83 9.39
CA VAL A 176 -14.10 -7.63 10.60
C VAL A 176 -13.65 -6.75 11.75
N VAL A 177 -12.65 -5.90 11.53
CA VAL A 177 -12.16 -4.95 12.54
C VAL A 177 -13.25 -3.98 12.95
N LEU A 178 -14.01 -3.41 11.99
CA LEU A 178 -15.13 -2.52 12.30
C LEU A 178 -16.19 -3.21 13.15
N GLY A 179 -16.55 -4.47 12.84
CA GLY A 179 -17.53 -5.24 13.62
C GLY A 179 -17.06 -5.50 15.04
N MET A 180 -15.79 -5.85 15.24
CA MET A 180 -15.20 -6.03 16.57
C MET A 180 -15.16 -4.71 17.35
N ASN A 181 -14.75 -3.63 16.71
CA ASN A 181 -14.68 -2.31 17.33
C ASN A 181 -16.07 -1.78 17.72
N LEU A 182 -17.10 -2.05 16.91
CA LEU A 182 -18.47 -1.65 17.25
C LEU A 182 -18.95 -2.29 18.56
N ILE A 183 -18.59 -3.56 18.80
CA ILE A 183 -18.90 -4.26 20.07
C ILE A 183 -18.14 -3.59 21.23
N ILE A 184 -16.84 -3.31 21.04
CA ILE A 184 -15.99 -2.67 22.06
C ILE A 184 -16.54 -1.29 22.42
N TYR A 185 -16.88 -0.47 21.42
CA TYR A 185 -17.43 0.87 21.65
C TYR A 185 -18.85 0.85 22.25
N SER A 186 -19.64 -0.18 21.96
CA SER A 186 -20.94 -0.35 22.62
C SER A 186 -20.78 -0.61 24.12
N ILE A 187 -19.83 -1.47 24.50
CA ILE A 187 -19.49 -1.72 25.91
C ILE A 187 -18.91 -0.44 26.54
N ALA A 188 -18.04 0.25 25.86
CA ALA A 188 -17.48 1.52 26.32
C ALA A 188 -18.57 2.59 26.57
N GLY A 189 -19.56 2.66 25.70
CA GLY A 189 -20.70 3.56 25.85
C GLY A 189 -21.54 3.28 27.08
N MET A 190 -21.66 2.00 27.46
CA MET A 190 -22.35 1.59 28.70
C MET A 190 -21.54 1.94 29.96
N LEU A 191 -20.21 1.86 29.88
CA LEU A 191 -19.31 2.06 31.03
C LEU A 191 -18.93 3.55 31.24
N PHE A 192 -18.65 4.26 30.18
CA PHE A 192 -18.08 5.62 30.22
C PHE A 192 -19.02 6.71 29.65
N GLY A 193 -20.22 6.30 29.18
CA GLY A 193 -21.19 7.19 28.55
C GLY A 193 -21.08 7.24 27.02
N LEU A 194 -22.22 7.59 26.41
CA LEU A 194 -22.39 7.58 24.95
C LEU A 194 -21.41 8.54 24.24
N ASP A 195 -21.15 9.71 24.82
CA ASP A 195 -20.25 10.72 24.23
C ASP A 195 -18.84 10.14 24.02
N ARG A 196 -18.32 9.38 25.02
CA ARG A 196 -16.99 8.74 24.93
C ARG A 196 -16.95 7.66 23.84
N ALA A 197 -18.01 6.90 23.69
CA ALA A 197 -18.13 5.92 22.61
C ALA A 197 -18.17 6.60 21.23
N MET A 198 -18.89 7.71 21.09
CA MET A 198 -18.97 8.48 19.85
C MET A 198 -17.62 9.12 19.50
N TYR A 199 -16.90 9.67 20.47
CA TYR A 199 -15.54 10.18 20.27
C TYR A 199 -14.56 9.07 19.88
N SER A 200 -14.67 7.90 20.50
CA SER A 200 -13.83 6.73 20.15
C SER A 200 -14.12 6.24 18.73
N LEU A 201 -15.38 6.20 18.31
CA LEU A 201 -15.76 5.86 16.94
C LEU A 201 -15.21 6.88 15.92
N LEU A 202 -15.28 8.18 16.26
CA LEU A 202 -14.72 9.24 15.40
C LEU A 202 -13.20 9.13 15.32
N THR A 203 -12.51 8.88 16.43
CA THR A 203 -11.07 8.62 16.47
C THR A 203 -10.72 7.45 15.56
N TYR A 204 -11.40 6.33 15.68
CA TYR A 204 -11.19 5.16 14.82
C TYR A 204 -11.37 5.49 13.33
N PHE A 205 -12.41 6.25 12.98
CA PHE A 205 -12.63 6.68 11.60
C PHE A 205 -11.45 7.49 11.06
N ILE A 206 -10.95 8.46 11.84
CA ILE A 206 -9.79 9.28 11.46
C ILE A 206 -8.54 8.39 11.36
N THR A 207 -8.26 7.58 12.37
CA THR A 207 -7.12 6.66 12.42
C THR A 207 -7.12 5.73 11.21
N SER A 208 -8.25 5.10 10.88
CA SER A 208 -8.34 4.18 9.75
C SER A 208 -8.06 4.87 8.40
N LYS A 209 -8.53 6.11 8.22
CA LYS A 209 -8.28 6.87 6.98
C LYS A 209 -6.81 7.26 6.81
N VAL A 210 -6.16 7.66 7.90
CA VAL A 210 -4.73 7.99 7.88
C VAL A 210 -3.89 6.73 7.70
N LEU A 211 -4.25 5.65 8.39
CA LEU A 211 -3.62 4.33 8.25
C LEU A 211 -3.65 3.86 6.79
N ASP A 212 -4.83 3.86 6.16
CA ASP A 212 -5.01 3.48 4.75
C ASP A 212 -4.10 4.32 3.83
N MET A 213 -3.99 5.64 4.10
CA MET A 213 -3.15 6.55 3.34
C MET A 213 -1.66 6.22 3.49
N VAL A 214 -1.20 5.86 4.67
CA VAL A 214 0.19 5.49 4.95
C VAL A 214 0.53 4.12 4.37
N GLU A 215 -0.38 3.14 4.52
CA GLU A 215 -0.20 1.77 4.04
C GLU A 215 -0.10 1.75 2.51
N THR A 216 -1.09 2.33 1.82
CA THR A 216 -1.11 2.40 0.36
C THR A 216 -0.04 3.33 -0.21
N GLY A 217 0.45 4.26 0.61
CA GLY A 217 1.41 5.29 0.21
C GLY A 217 0.75 6.41 -0.60
N LEU A 218 1.51 7.48 -0.80
CA LEU A 218 1.07 8.62 -1.64
C LEU A 218 1.12 8.29 -3.14
N GLU A 219 1.83 7.22 -3.52
CA GLU A 219 1.99 6.76 -4.91
C GLU A 219 0.88 5.79 -5.31
N GLN A 220 -0.37 6.23 -5.22
CA GLN A 220 -1.47 5.45 -5.79
C GLN A 220 -1.30 5.36 -7.29
N ALA A 221 -1.22 4.13 -7.82
CA ALA A 221 -1.22 3.89 -9.24
C ALA A 221 -2.59 4.27 -9.83
N LYS A 222 -2.54 4.98 -10.94
CA LYS A 222 -3.72 5.38 -11.71
C LYS A 222 -3.59 4.83 -13.13
N ALA A 223 -4.65 4.26 -13.65
CA ALA A 223 -4.72 3.90 -15.06
C ALA A 223 -5.33 5.07 -15.84
N ALA A 224 -4.59 5.56 -16.81
CA ALA A 224 -5.07 6.57 -17.73
C ALA A 224 -5.42 5.90 -19.10
N MET A 225 -6.63 6.12 -19.54
CA MET A 225 -7.10 5.76 -20.88
C MET A 225 -7.29 7.05 -21.66
N ILE A 226 -6.58 7.18 -22.77
CA ILE A 226 -6.53 8.40 -23.60
C ILE A 226 -7.02 8.04 -24.99
N ILE A 227 -8.07 8.69 -25.43
CA ILE A 227 -8.61 8.55 -26.79
C ILE A 227 -8.18 9.80 -27.56
N THR A 228 -7.34 9.62 -28.58
CA THR A 228 -6.75 10.72 -29.34
C THR A 228 -6.52 10.33 -30.78
N ASP A 229 -6.46 11.31 -31.67
CA ASP A 229 -6.10 11.13 -33.05
C ASP A 229 -4.56 11.17 -33.26
N ASP A 230 -3.84 11.82 -32.35
CA ASP A 230 -2.37 11.96 -32.39
C ASP A 230 -1.65 10.97 -31.43
N ALA A 231 -2.10 9.72 -31.45
CA ALA A 231 -1.68 8.71 -30.48
C ALA A 231 -0.16 8.47 -30.40
N ARG A 232 0.53 8.50 -31.55
CA ARG A 232 1.98 8.24 -31.62
C ARG A 232 2.77 9.37 -30.94
N GLU A 233 2.41 10.64 -31.21
CA GLU A 233 3.08 11.80 -30.61
C GLU A 233 2.83 11.89 -29.11
N VAL A 234 1.59 11.61 -28.68
CA VAL A 234 1.21 11.56 -27.28
C VAL A 234 1.99 10.46 -26.56
N ALA A 235 2.05 9.24 -27.12
CA ALA A 235 2.78 8.12 -26.53
C ALA A 235 4.29 8.40 -26.38
N ASP A 236 4.93 8.96 -27.42
CA ASP A 236 6.34 9.33 -27.43
C ASP A 236 6.66 10.40 -26.36
N LYS A 237 5.79 11.40 -26.24
CA LYS A 237 5.97 12.47 -25.25
C LYS A 237 5.72 12.00 -23.81
N ILE A 238 4.76 11.08 -23.58
CA ILE A 238 4.54 10.42 -22.29
C ILE A 238 5.81 9.65 -21.91
N TYR A 239 6.36 8.89 -22.83
CA TYR A 239 7.58 8.13 -22.59
C TYR A 239 8.77 9.04 -22.26
N LYS A 240 9.01 10.08 -23.08
CA LYS A 240 10.15 11.01 -22.89
C LYS A 240 10.08 11.82 -21.60
N LYS A 241 8.87 12.25 -21.19
CA LYS A 241 8.69 13.12 -20.01
C LYS A 241 8.42 12.38 -18.72
N LEU A 242 7.64 11.28 -18.76
CA LEU A 242 7.24 10.53 -17.59
C LEU A 242 7.97 9.21 -17.41
N GLY A 243 8.73 8.75 -18.43
CA GLY A 243 9.37 7.44 -18.40
C GLY A 243 8.37 6.28 -18.35
N ARG A 244 7.14 6.50 -18.83
CA ARG A 244 6.05 5.51 -18.76
C ARG A 244 5.79 4.88 -20.11
N THR A 245 5.69 3.56 -20.14
CA THR A 245 5.30 2.83 -21.35
C THR A 245 3.79 2.95 -21.57
N VAL A 246 3.39 2.94 -22.84
CA VAL A 246 2.00 3.11 -23.27
C VAL A 246 1.60 1.91 -24.11
N THR A 247 0.45 1.32 -23.82
CA THR A 247 -0.17 0.29 -24.67
C THR A 247 -1.13 0.96 -25.65
N ILE A 248 -0.93 0.70 -26.92
CA ILE A 248 -1.76 1.25 -28.02
C ILE A 248 -2.82 0.21 -28.38
N MET A 249 -4.09 0.61 -28.35
CA MET A 249 -5.24 -0.22 -28.72
C MET A 249 -6.03 0.47 -29.82
N GLN A 250 -6.63 -0.30 -30.72
CA GLN A 250 -7.54 0.21 -31.74
C GLN A 250 -8.98 0.12 -31.24
N GLY A 251 -9.74 1.18 -31.40
CA GLY A 251 -11.14 1.26 -31.02
C GLY A 251 -11.97 1.81 -32.16
N LYS A 252 -13.28 1.54 -32.16
CA LYS A 252 -14.24 2.10 -33.12
C LYS A 252 -15.32 2.87 -32.37
N GLY A 253 -15.32 4.18 -32.53
CA GLY A 253 -16.41 5.02 -32.02
C GLY A 253 -17.65 4.89 -32.93
N MET A 254 -18.83 4.86 -32.31
CA MET A 254 -20.08 4.71 -33.02
C MET A 254 -20.30 5.84 -34.08
N ILE A 255 -19.88 7.05 -33.75
CA ILE A 255 -20.03 8.24 -34.62
C ILE A 255 -18.66 8.67 -35.17
N SER A 256 -17.61 8.63 -34.34
CA SER A 256 -16.30 9.18 -34.67
C SER A 256 -15.42 8.25 -35.51
N GLY A 257 -15.87 7.05 -35.84
CA GLY A 257 -15.11 6.09 -36.64
C GLY A 257 -13.94 5.45 -35.88
N ASN A 258 -12.87 5.11 -36.59
CA ASN A 258 -11.69 4.48 -35.97
C ASN A 258 -10.97 5.49 -35.10
N LYS A 259 -10.64 5.06 -33.86
CA LYS A 259 -9.92 5.84 -32.86
C LYS A 259 -8.82 5.01 -32.25
N THR A 260 -7.73 5.67 -31.90
CA THR A 260 -6.66 5.03 -31.16
C THR A 260 -6.82 5.33 -29.69
N VAL A 261 -6.71 4.28 -28.86
CA VAL A 261 -6.82 4.35 -27.41
C VAL A 261 -5.44 4.03 -26.83
N LEU A 262 -4.90 4.93 -26.04
CA LEU A 262 -3.67 4.75 -25.31
C LEU A 262 -4.01 4.37 -23.86
N TYR A 263 -3.40 3.31 -23.36
CA TYR A 263 -3.50 2.90 -21.98
C TYR A 263 -2.13 2.99 -21.30
N CYS A 264 -2.04 3.74 -20.20
CA CYS A 264 -0.81 3.80 -19.40
C CYS A 264 -1.13 3.82 -17.91
N VAL A 265 -0.19 3.31 -17.13
CA VAL A 265 -0.25 3.35 -15.67
C VAL A 265 0.74 4.39 -15.18
N ILE A 266 0.23 5.35 -14.43
CA ILE A 266 0.96 6.51 -13.90
C ILE A 266 0.73 6.62 -12.39
N THR A 267 1.49 7.48 -11.74
CA THR A 267 1.22 7.86 -10.34
C THR A 267 0.25 9.05 -10.27
N ARG A 268 -0.36 9.25 -9.10
CA ARG A 268 -1.24 10.41 -8.85
C ARG A 268 -0.55 11.74 -9.13
N PHE A 269 0.74 11.85 -8.85
CA PHE A 269 1.52 13.08 -9.07
C PHE A 269 1.78 13.37 -10.55
N GLU A 270 1.81 12.34 -11.39
CA GLU A 270 2.06 12.46 -12.82
C GLU A 270 0.82 12.90 -13.62
N ILE A 271 -0.38 12.87 -13.00
CA ILE A 271 -1.64 13.27 -13.69
C ILE A 271 -1.57 14.71 -14.23
N GLY A 272 -0.97 15.63 -13.48
CA GLY A 272 -0.82 17.02 -13.92
C GLY A 272 0.03 17.15 -15.18
N GLU A 273 1.18 16.47 -15.21
CA GLU A 273 2.06 16.48 -16.37
C GLU A 273 1.45 15.73 -17.55
N LEU A 274 0.75 14.62 -17.30
CA LEU A 274 0.00 13.92 -18.35
C LEU A 274 -1.02 14.84 -19.04
N LYS A 275 -1.79 15.62 -18.28
CA LYS A 275 -2.73 16.60 -18.82
C LYS A 275 -2.03 17.66 -19.67
N ASN A 276 -0.88 18.16 -19.21
CA ASN A 276 -0.09 19.14 -19.95
C ASN A 276 0.42 18.56 -21.27
N ILE A 277 0.90 17.31 -21.27
CA ILE A 277 1.35 16.63 -22.47
C ILE A 277 0.22 16.53 -23.49
N ILE A 278 -0.93 16.01 -23.07
CA ILE A 278 -2.08 15.78 -23.95
C ILE A 278 -2.58 17.11 -24.52
N ASN A 279 -2.85 18.10 -23.67
CA ASN A 279 -3.33 19.41 -24.11
C ASN A 279 -2.38 20.13 -25.08
N SER A 280 -1.07 19.84 -24.98
CA SER A 280 -0.07 20.44 -25.89
C SER A 280 -0.05 19.84 -27.28
N ILE A 281 -0.67 18.66 -27.50
CA ILE A 281 -0.69 17.92 -28.77
C ILE A 281 -2.11 17.90 -29.34
N ASP A 282 -3.06 17.39 -28.54
CA ASP A 282 -4.45 17.22 -28.95
C ASP A 282 -5.38 17.73 -27.84
N SER A 283 -5.89 18.95 -28.01
CA SER A 283 -6.82 19.56 -27.07
C SER A 283 -8.22 18.91 -27.10
N SER A 284 -8.51 18.09 -28.12
CA SER A 284 -9.76 17.35 -28.27
C SER A 284 -9.70 15.94 -27.68
N ALA A 285 -8.55 15.50 -27.21
CA ALA A 285 -8.36 14.18 -26.64
C ALA A 285 -9.25 13.96 -25.39
N PHE A 286 -9.85 12.79 -25.33
CA PHE A 286 -10.66 12.39 -24.18
C PHE A 286 -9.85 11.49 -23.25
N VAL A 287 -9.75 11.87 -21.99
CA VAL A 287 -8.92 11.18 -20.99
C VAL A 287 -9.78 10.77 -19.81
N THR A 288 -9.75 9.48 -19.47
CA THR A 288 -10.28 8.95 -18.21
C THR A 288 -9.15 8.45 -17.34
N VAL A 289 -9.21 8.78 -16.04
CA VAL A 289 -8.25 8.31 -15.04
C VAL A 289 -9.01 7.54 -13.97
N THR A 290 -8.61 6.28 -13.76
CA THR A 290 -9.24 5.38 -12.79
C THR A 290 -8.21 4.91 -11.76
N ASP A 291 -8.70 4.53 -10.57
CA ASP A 291 -7.85 3.91 -9.55
C ASP A 291 -7.46 2.49 -9.95
N VAL A 292 -6.18 2.16 -9.79
CA VAL A 292 -5.69 0.80 -9.95
C VAL A 292 -5.64 0.17 -8.56
N ALA A 293 -6.41 -0.89 -8.36
CA ALA A 293 -6.46 -1.57 -7.07
C ALA A 293 -5.14 -2.27 -6.75
N GLU A 294 -4.51 -2.94 -7.74
CA GLU A 294 -3.26 -3.67 -7.57
C GLU A 294 -2.55 -3.82 -8.91
N ILE A 295 -1.22 -3.80 -8.89
CA ILE A 295 -0.37 -4.10 -10.04
C ILE A 295 0.40 -5.38 -9.72
N ILE A 296 0.15 -6.43 -10.50
CA ILE A 296 0.86 -7.70 -10.39
C ILE A 296 1.79 -7.81 -11.59
N GLY A 297 3.09 -7.88 -11.36
CA GLY A 297 4.12 -7.98 -12.38
C GLY A 297 5.27 -6.99 -12.21
N ASN A 298 6.33 -7.18 -12.97
CA ASN A 298 7.44 -6.24 -13.00
C ASN A 298 7.08 -5.06 -13.90
N HIS A 299 6.94 -3.89 -13.30
CA HIS A 299 6.93 -2.64 -14.07
C HIS A 299 8.37 -2.40 -14.51
N ILE A 300 8.60 -2.35 -15.81
CA ILE A 300 9.93 -2.08 -16.38
C ILE A 300 10.33 -0.68 -15.93
N LYS A 301 11.22 -0.57 -14.94
CA LYS A 301 11.86 0.68 -14.54
C LYS A 301 13.08 0.92 -15.42
N ASP A 302 13.35 2.19 -15.70
CA ASP A 302 14.33 2.80 -16.60
C ASP A 302 15.66 2.05 -16.92
N ASN A 303 16.18 1.19 -16.04
CA ASN A 303 17.49 0.56 -16.28
C ASN A 303 17.44 -0.68 -17.19
N GLU A 304 16.36 -1.45 -17.16
CA GLU A 304 16.18 -2.57 -18.10
C GLU A 304 15.77 -2.11 -19.49
N TYR A 305 15.10 -0.97 -19.57
CA TYR A 305 14.61 -0.44 -20.83
C TYR A 305 15.71 0.16 -21.68
N LYS A 306 16.74 0.76 -21.09
CA LYS A 306 17.93 1.21 -21.83
C LYS A 306 18.66 0.06 -22.50
N GLU A 307 18.81 -1.08 -21.82
CA GLU A 307 19.39 -2.29 -22.42
C GLU A 307 18.50 -2.88 -23.53
N ILE A 308 17.17 -2.77 -23.38
CA ILE A 308 16.23 -3.24 -24.41
C ILE A 308 16.23 -2.30 -25.62
N LEU A 309 16.28 -0.98 -25.41
CA LEU A 309 16.40 0.00 -26.50
C LEU A 309 17.72 -0.14 -27.25
N GLU A 310 18.85 -0.27 -26.55
CA GLU A 310 20.16 -0.52 -27.19
C GLU A 310 20.12 -1.82 -28.03
N LYS A 311 19.46 -2.86 -27.56
CA LYS A 311 19.29 -4.12 -28.31
C LYS A 311 18.29 -4.02 -29.47
N ILE A 312 17.33 -3.09 -29.41
CA ILE A 312 16.37 -2.82 -30.50
C ILE A 312 17.02 -1.92 -31.55
N GLU A 313 17.80 -0.92 -31.14
CA GLU A 313 18.59 -0.05 -32.04
C GLU A 313 19.70 -0.83 -32.73
N GLU A 314 20.34 -1.81 -32.08
CA GLU A 314 21.30 -2.74 -32.71
C GLU A 314 20.66 -3.71 -33.71
N LYS A 315 19.36 -3.94 -33.63
CA LYS A 315 18.63 -4.83 -34.55
C LYS A 315 17.84 -4.13 -35.63
N GLU A 316 18.18 -2.85 -35.94
CA GLU A 316 17.52 -2.05 -36.98
C GLU A 316 16.68 -2.86 -37.99
N GLU A 317 15.41 -3.16 -37.62
CA GLU A 317 14.33 -3.21 -38.61
C GLU A 317 13.48 -1.94 -38.39
N PRO A 318 13.35 -1.08 -39.40
CA PRO A 318 12.56 0.14 -39.23
C PRO A 318 11.11 -0.23 -38.94
N LEU A 319 10.56 0.39 -37.90
CA LEU A 319 9.14 0.31 -37.47
C LEU A 319 8.13 0.77 -38.58
N THR A 320 8.57 0.81 -39.84
CA THR A 320 7.80 1.19 -41.02
C THR A 320 7.01 0.05 -41.66
N LYS A 321 7.08 -1.16 -41.12
CA LYS A 321 6.22 -2.28 -41.57
C LYS A 321 5.27 -2.72 -40.45
N LEU A 322 4.33 -1.85 -40.07
CA LEU A 322 3.02 -2.34 -39.66
C LEU A 322 2.37 -2.96 -40.92
N PRO A 323 1.84 -4.19 -40.87
CA PRO A 323 1.19 -4.79 -42.03
C PRO A 323 0.14 -3.82 -42.54
N GLU A 324 0.29 -3.44 -43.80
CA GLU A 324 -0.76 -2.75 -44.56
C GLU A 324 -2.01 -3.65 -44.46
N HIS A 325 -3.09 -3.00 -44.10
CA HIS A 325 -4.45 -3.48 -44.13
C HIS A 325 -4.70 -4.74 -44.98
N GLU A 326 -4.77 -5.90 -44.33
CA GLU A 326 -5.76 -6.88 -44.78
C GLU A 326 -7.12 -6.32 -44.36
N SER A 327 -7.88 -5.86 -45.37
CA SER A 327 -9.24 -5.40 -45.24
C SER A 327 -10.07 -6.50 -44.61
N MET A 328 -10.45 -6.34 -43.33
CA MET A 328 -11.53 -7.11 -42.71
C MET A 328 -12.87 -6.71 -43.42
N THR A 329 -13.08 -7.27 -44.60
CA THR A 329 -14.37 -7.26 -45.33
C THR A 329 -15.13 -8.57 -45.17
N ASP A 330 -15.16 -9.16 -43.97
CA ASP A 330 -15.98 -10.35 -43.71
C ASP A 330 -16.66 -10.31 -42.34
N PHE A 331 -17.46 -9.26 -42.11
CA PHE A 331 -18.45 -9.26 -41.03
C PHE A 331 -19.86 -8.88 -41.53
N ASP A 332 -20.16 -9.07 -42.84
CA ASP A 332 -21.50 -8.91 -43.43
C ASP A 332 -22.27 -10.24 -43.52
N GLY A 333 -22.13 -11.12 -42.55
CA GLY A 333 -22.77 -12.44 -42.55
C GLY A 333 -23.66 -12.77 -41.35
N LEU A 334 -24.36 -11.78 -40.78
CA LEU A 334 -25.47 -12.05 -39.86
C LEU A 334 -26.70 -11.22 -40.23
N GLU A 335 -27.29 -11.59 -41.37
CA GLU A 335 -28.66 -11.22 -41.67
C GLU A 335 -29.65 -11.91 -40.76
N HIS A 336 -30.53 -11.10 -40.25
CA HIS A 336 -31.77 -11.41 -39.60
C HIS A 336 -32.47 -12.69 -40.07
N THR A 337 -32.63 -13.69 -39.20
CA THR A 337 -33.80 -14.56 -39.21
C THR A 337 -34.38 -14.66 -37.81
N GLY A 338 -35.09 -13.61 -37.41
CA GLY A 338 -35.99 -13.65 -36.28
C GLY A 338 -37.42 -13.80 -36.83
N LYS A 339 -37.95 -14.98 -36.81
CA LYS A 339 -39.42 -15.18 -36.82
C LYS A 339 -39.82 -15.43 -35.37
N ILE A 340 -40.67 -14.54 -34.91
CA ILE A 340 -41.47 -14.64 -33.70
C ILE A 340 -42.69 -15.48 -34.11
N ASP A 341 -42.92 -16.57 -33.41
CA ASP A 341 -44.20 -17.19 -33.12
C ASP A 341 -44.34 -17.50 -31.65
#